data_bf807dd276b7aba2f9ed1513ea2d9aed
#
_entry.id   bf807dd276b7aba2f9ed1513ea2d9aed
#
_cell.length_a   1.000
_cell.length_b   1.000
_cell.length_c   1.000
_cell.angle_alpha   90.00
_cell.angle_beta   90.00
_cell.angle_gamma   90.00
#
_symmetry.space_group_name_H-M   'P 1'
#
loop_
_entity.id
_entity.type
_entity.pdbx_description
1 polymer ?
#
loop_
_entity_poly.entity_id
_entity_poly.type
_entity_poly.pdbx_seq_one_letter_code
_entity_poly.pdbx_strand_id
1 'polypeptide(L)'
;SGVVVKTNNENKIYYANTVILACGSFESNAQMRAKYLGEQWRNVKLRGIPNNTGEGLEMAISHGAIPYDDWSTCHASPQDINRPDYDLPGENKSGDYWSRYAYPFSIMVNINGNRFIDEGETWRGLTYAKTGKAILEQENNMAFQLFDSKHIQAGVLKNYKKPTFVICWQIYFKIK
;
A
#
# COMPACT_ATOMS: atom_id res chain seq x y z
N SER A 1 33.48 15.73 -1.12
CA SER A 1 32.28 14.87 -1.22
C SER A 1 31.65 14.97 -2.61
N GLY A 2 30.70 14.12 -2.94
CA GLY A 2 30.03 14.14 -4.24
C GLY A 2 29.23 12.88 -4.47
N VAL A 3 28.73 12.73 -5.68
CA VAL A 3 27.99 11.55 -6.12
C VAL A 3 28.53 11.00 -7.44
N VAL A 4 28.50 9.70 -7.59
CA VAL A 4 28.78 9.03 -8.84
C VAL A 4 27.46 8.69 -9.51
N VAL A 5 27.20 9.21 -10.67
CA VAL A 5 26.01 8.95 -11.47
C VAL A 5 26.36 8.00 -12.59
N LYS A 6 25.68 6.87 -12.62
CA LYS A 6 25.82 5.88 -13.70
C LYS A 6 24.89 6.28 -14.85
N THR A 7 25.45 6.54 -16.00
CA THR A 7 24.74 6.71 -17.26
C THR A 7 24.86 5.46 -18.12
N ASN A 8 24.15 5.38 -19.25
CA ASN A 8 24.20 4.21 -20.14
C ASN A 8 25.61 3.91 -20.67
N ASN A 9 26.48 4.91 -20.77
CA ASN A 9 27.79 4.80 -21.42
C ASN A 9 28.99 5.03 -20.48
N GLU A 10 28.80 5.73 -19.34
CA GLU A 10 29.89 6.10 -18.45
C GLU A 10 29.43 6.43 -17.02
N ASN A 11 30.36 6.42 -16.11
CA ASN A 11 30.15 6.96 -14.76
C ASN A 11 30.61 8.42 -14.72
N LYS A 12 29.75 9.33 -14.29
CA LYS A 12 30.08 10.74 -14.06
C LYS A 12 30.16 11.04 -12.57
N ILE A 13 31.20 11.75 -12.17
CA ILE A 13 31.39 12.20 -10.79
C ILE A 13 30.97 13.67 -10.70
N TYR A 14 30.05 13.96 -9.79
CA TYR A 14 29.65 15.32 -9.46
C TYR A 14 30.16 15.66 -8.06
N TYR A 15 31.07 16.62 -7.98
CA TYR A 15 31.62 17.08 -6.70
C TYR A 15 30.70 18.13 -6.08
N ALA A 16 30.48 18.04 -4.78
CA ALA A 16 29.69 18.98 -4.01
C ALA A 16 30.14 19.02 -2.55
N ASN A 17 29.99 20.15 -1.89
CA ASN A 17 30.21 20.27 -0.46
C ASN A 17 29.13 19.54 0.35
N THR A 18 27.88 19.53 -0.16
CA THR A 18 26.73 18.90 0.46
C THR A 18 25.96 18.11 -0.59
N VAL A 19 25.47 16.93 -0.20
CA VAL A 19 24.58 16.10 -1.00
C VAL A 19 23.28 15.91 -0.24
N ILE A 20 22.15 16.21 -0.90
CA ILE A 20 20.80 16.00 -0.36
C ILE A 20 20.20 14.76 -1.01
N LEU A 21 19.88 13.75 -0.19
CA LEU A 21 19.17 12.55 -0.65
C LEU A 21 17.67 12.81 -0.61
N ALA A 22 17.04 12.79 -1.78
CA ALA A 22 15.60 12.98 -1.95
C ALA A 22 15.01 11.89 -2.86
N CYS A 23 15.53 10.66 -2.75
CA CYS A 23 15.24 9.53 -3.64
C CYS A 23 14.11 8.61 -3.15
N GLY A 24 13.31 9.06 -2.20
CA GLY A 24 12.18 8.29 -1.66
C GLY A 24 12.61 7.23 -0.66
N SER A 25 11.73 6.27 -0.45
CA SER A 25 11.88 5.19 0.50
C SER A 25 12.04 3.84 -0.20
N PHE A 26 11.62 2.73 0.42
CA PHE A 26 11.83 1.37 -0.09
C PHE A 26 10.53 0.59 -0.34
N GLU A 27 9.41 1.26 -0.41
CA GLU A 27 8.10 0.61 -0.53
C GLU A 27 7.95 -0.28 -1.76
N SER A 28 8.73 -0.05 -2.83
CA SER A 28 8.76 -0.91 -4.03
C SER A 28 9.68 -2.12 -3.89
N ASN A 29 10.53 -2.17 -2.86
CA ASN A 29 11.50 -3.24 -2.66
C ASN A 29 10.95 -4.32 -1.73
N ALA A 30 10.52 -5.45 -2.29
CA ALA A 30 9.93 -6.57 -1.55
C ALA A 30 10.87 -7.15 -0.49
N GLN A 31 12.18 -7.18 -0.75
CA GLN A 31 13.18 -7.68 0.18
C GLN A 31 13.35 -6.74 1.37
N MET A 32 13.42 -5.43 1.13
CA MET A 32 13.49 -4.46 2.21
C MET A 32 12.21 -4.41 3.02
N ARG A 33 11.03 -4.52 2.38
CA ARG A 33 9.77 -4.67 3.13
C ARG A 33 9.79 -5.88 4.04
N ALA A 34 10.17 -7.04 3.53
CA ALA A 34 10.27 -8.26 4.36
C ALA A 34 11.27 -8.10 5.50
N LYS A 35 12.43 -7.48 5.22
CA LYS A 35 13.51 -7.27 6.21
C LYS A 35 13.10 -6.34 7.35
N TYR A 36 12.46 -5.21 7.04
CA TYR A 36 12.20 -4.16 8.03
C TYR A 36 10.78 -4.19 8.59
N LEU A 37 9.78 -4.55 7.77
CA LEU A 37 8.38 -4.55 8.16
C LEU A 37 7.86 -5.94 8.57
N GLY A 38 8.59 -7.00 8.17
CA GLY A 38 8.18 -8.38 8.39
C GLY A 38 7.79 -9.11 7.09
N GLU A 39 7.86 -10.43 7.11
CA GLU A 39 7.71 -11.26 5.92
C GLU A 39 6.33 -11.11 5.24
N GLN A 40 5.28 -10.86 6.01
CA GLN A 40 3.94 -10.63 5.48
C GLN A 40 3.85 -9.42 4.52
N TRP A 41 4.79 -8.48 4.62
CA TRP A 41 4.84 -7.29 3.76
C TRP A 41 5.52 -7.53 2.41
N ARG A 42 6.15 -8.69 2.21
CA ARG A 42 6.87 -9.02 0.97
C ARG A 42 6.00 -8.88 -0.27
N ASN A 43 4.78 -9.40 -0.18
CA ASN A 43 3.87 -9.54 -1.32
C ASN A 43 2.76 -8.49 -1.37
N VAL A 44 2.85 -7.39 -0.60
CA VAL A 44 1.88 -6.30 -0.70
C VAL A 44 1.98 -5.60 -2.03
N LYS A 45 0.81 -5.22 -2.57
CA LYS A 45 0.72 -4.42 -3.77
C LYS A 45 0.93 -2.95 -3.44
N LEU A 46 1.69 -2.27 -4.27
CA LEU A 46 2.05 -0.88 -4.06
C LEU A 46 1.00 0.06 -4.68
N ARG A 47 0.53 1.03 -3.91
CA ARG A 47 -0.15 2.20 -4.45
C ARG A 47 0.89 3.27 -4.77
N GLY A 48 1.47 3.21 -5.94
CA GLY A 48 2.57 4.05 -6.38
C GLY A 48 3.39 3.40 -7.49
N ILE A 49 4.45 4.06 -7.87
CA ILE A 49 5.34 3.65 -8.95
C ILE A 49 6.43 2.68 -8.44
N PRO A 50 7.04 1.85 -9.31
CA PRO A 50 8.02 0.83 -8.91
C PRO A 50 9.42 1.37 -8.57
N ASN A 51 9.62 2.69 -8.51
CA ASN A 51 10.96 3.30 -8.49
C ASN A 51 11.51 3.56 -7.08
N ASN A 52 10.70 3.48 -6.02
CA ASN A 52 11.16 3.68 -4.64
C ASN A 52 11.71 2.36 -4.09
N THR A 53 12.91 2.03 -4.44
CA THR A 53 13.55 0.73 -4.21
C THR A 53 14.57 0.74 -3.07
N GLY A 54 14.82 1.91 -2.45
CA GLY A 54 15.61 2.03 -1.23
C GLY A 54 17.10 2.25 -1.45
N GLU A 55 17.58 2.38 -2.69
CA GLU A 55 19.02 2.55 -2.96
C GLU A 55 19.62 3.77 -2.25
N GLY A 56 18.86 4.88 -2.15
CA GLY A 56 19.34 6.07 -1.43
C GLY A 56 19.55 5.81 0.06
N LEU A 57 18.67 5.03 0.69
CA LEU A 57 18.81 4.63 2.09
C LEU A 57 19.99 3.68 2.29
N GLU A 58 20.12 2.65 1.45
CA GLU A 58 21.24 1.70 1.51
C GLU A 58 22.58 2.40 1.27
N MET A 59 22.64 3.32 0.32
CA MET A 59 23.83 4.13 0.06
C MET A 59 24.22 4.96 1.28
N ALA A 60 23.27 5.65 1.92
CA ALA A 60 23.52 6.42 3.13
C ALA A 60 24.03 5.54 4.28
N ILE A 61 23.37 4.41 4.54
CA ILE A 61 23.74 3.47 5.60
C ILE A 61 25.15 2.89 5.34
N SER A 62 25.47 2.52 4.11
CA SER A 62 26.78 1.99 3.74
C SER A 62 27.91 3.01 3.94
N HIS A 63 27.59 4.30 4.02
CA HIS A 63 28.53 5.40 4.31
C HIS A 63 28.45 5.91 5.76
N GLY A 64 27.87 5.10 6.66
CA GLY A 64 27.88 5.37 8.09
C GLY A 64 26.68 6.14 8.63
N ALA A 65 25.62 6.36 7.83
CA ALA A 65 24.37 6.88 8.36
C ALA A 65 23.71 5.86 9.28
N ILE A 66 23.17 6.33 10.38
CA ILE A 66 22.50 5.50 11.37
C ILE A 66 21.00 5.56 11.10
N PRO A 67 20.32 4.41 10.85
CA PRO A 67 18.86 4.37 10.81
C PRO A 67 18.29 4.86 12.14
N TYR A 68 17.32 5.74 12.06
CA TYR A 68 16.65 6.31 13.23
C TYR A 68 15.16 5.99 13.20
N ASP A 69 14.57 5.87 14.40
CA ASP A 69 13.15 5.62 14.63
C ASP A 69 12.69 4.20 14.23
N ASP A 70 11.39 3.96 14.30
CA ASP A 70 10.78 2.66 14.04
C ASP A 70 10.56 2.41 12.54
N TRP A 71 11.25 1.41 12.04
CA TRP A 71 11.13 0.95 10.65
C TRP A 71 10.19 -0.26 10.51
N SER A 72 9.50 -0.64 11.58
CA SER A 72 8.65 -1.84 11.60
C SER A 72 7.23 -1.63 11.09
N THR A 73 6.84 -0.40 10.77
CA THR A 73 5.51 -0.06 10.31
C THR A 73 5.49 0.66 8.98
N CYS A 74 4.41 0.46 8.25
CA CYS A 74 4.18 1.11 6.98
C CYS A 74 2.69 1.40 6.81
N HIS A 75 2.39 2.42 6.00
CA HIS A 75 1.04 2.81 5.70
C HIS A 75 0.39 1.79 4.77
N ALA A 76 -0.59 1.05 5.26
CA ALA A 76 -1.39 0.10 4.51
C ALA A 76 -2.78 0.62 4.25
N SER A 77 -3.43 0.19 3.19
CA SER A 77 -4.83 0.51 2.93
C SER A 77 -5.55 -0.65 2.24
N PRO A 78 -6.87 -0.80 2.45
CA PRO A 78 -7.66 -1.81 1.75
C PRO A 78 -7.61 -1.57 0.23
N GLN A 79 -7.23 -2.59 -0.54
CA GLN A 79 -7.11 -2.53 -1.98
C GLN A 79 -7.93 -3.64 -2.64
N ASP A 80 -8.36 -3.41 -3.89
CA ASP A 80 -8.99 -4.45 -4.69
C ASP A 80 -8.02 -5.60 -4.98
N ILE A 81 -8.53 -6.81 -4.94
CA ILE A 81 -7.74 -8.01 -5.23
C ILE A 81 -7.12 -7.97 -6.65
N ASN A 82 -7.80 -7.34 -7.59
CA ASN A 82 -7.34 -7.24 -8.98
C ASN A 82 -6.41 -6.05 -9.22
N ARG A 83 -6.02 -5.31 -8.16
CA ARG A 83 -5.04 -4.25 -8.31
C ARG A 83 -3.75 -4.82 -8.91
N PRO A 84 -3.10 -4.15 -9.88
CA PRO A 84 -1.74 -4.47 -10.31
C PRO A 84 -0.75 -4.29 -9.16
N ASP A 85 0.45 -4.85 -9.28
CA ASP A 85 1.45 -4.81 -8.22
C ASP A 85 1.94 -3.38 -7.90
N TYR A 86 1.87 -2.47 -8.87
CA TYR A 86 2.14 -1.03 -8.75
C TYR A 86 1.33 -0.25 -9.78
N ASP A 87 1.24 1.07 -9.62
CA ASP A 87 0.62 1.95 -10.58
C ASP A 87 1.57 2.22 -11.76
N LEU A 88 1.04 2.16 -12.98
CA LEU A 88 1.80 2.50 -14.19
C LEU A 88 1.54 3.96 -14.58
N PRO A 89 2.57 4.71 -14.98
CA PRO A 89 2.40 6.07 -15.48
C PRO A 89 1.45 6.10 -16.69
N GLY A 90 0.49 7.03 -16.67
CA GLY A 90 -0.46 7.22 -17.77
C GLY A 90 -1.67 6.29 -17.77
N GLU A 91 -1.77 5.35 -16.85
CA GLU A 91 -2.97 4.52 -16.72
C GLU A 91 -4.11 5.27 -16.03
N ASN A 92 -5.33 5.18 -16.61
CA ASN A 92 -6.54 5.74 -16.04
C ASN A 92 -7.00 5.07 -14.74
N LYS A 93 -6.43 3.91 -14.41
CA LYS A 93 -6.75 3.08 -13.25
C LYS A 93 -5.58 3.01 -12.28
N SER A 94 -5.15 4.16 -11.79
CA SER A 94 -4.07 4.31 -10.83
C SER A 94 -4.54 4.92 -9.51
N GLY A 95 -3.68 4.98 -8.52
CA GLY A 95 -3.94 5.62 -7.24
C GLY A 95 -5.17 5.03 -6.53
N ASP A 96 -6.14 5.89 -6.21
CA ASP A 96 -7.33 5.52 -5.45
C ASP A 96 -8.39 4.73 -6.24
N TYR A 97 -8.21 4.51 -7.53
CA TYR A 97 -9.14 3.69 -8.32
C TYR A 97 -9.37 2.30 -7.71
N TRP A 98 -8.32 1.68 -7.18
CA TRP A 98 -8.34 0.36 -6.58
C TRP A 98 -8.58 0.37 -5.08
N SER A 99 -8.62 1.54 -4.44
CA SER A 99 -8.83 1.64 -2.99
C SER A 99 -10.27 1.28 -2.61
N ARG A 100 -10.43 0.50 -1.54
CA ARG A 100 -11.71 -0.01 -1.05
C ARG A 100 -12.08 0.64 0.27
N TYR A 101 -12.24 1.97 0.22
CA TYR A 101 -12.48 2.82 1.38
C TYR A 101 -13.93 2.86 1.87
N ALA A 102 -14.82 2.06 1.29
CA ALA A 102 -16.21 1.98 1.73
C ALA A 102 -16.44 1.04 2.94
N TYR A 103 -15.39 0.49 3.52
CA TYR A 103 -15.48 -0.45 4.63
C TYR A 103 -16.30 0.07 5.83
N PRO A 104 -16.35 1.37 6.20
CA PRO A 104 -17.19 1.82 7.32
C PRO A 104 -18.69 1.61 7.11
N PHE A 105 -19.10 1.31 5.88
CA PHE A 105 -20.49 1.03 5.51
C PHE A 105 -20.72 -0.45 5.20
N SER A 106 -19.80 -1.32 5.63
CA SER A 106 -19.85 -2.76 5.33
C SER A 106 -19.56 -3.58 6.58
N ILE A 107 -19.67 -4.88 6.46
CA ILE A 107 -19.10 -5.85 7.39
C ILE A 107 -17.91 -6.49 6.71
N MET A 108 -16.77 -6.53 7.40
CA MET A 108 -15.56 -7.17 6.88
C MET A 108 -15.38 -8.55 7.53
N VAL A 109 -15.23 -9.56 6.68
CA VAL A 109 -14.96 -10.94 7.12
C VAL A 109 -13.74 -11.49 6.40
N ASN A 110 -13.01 -12.37 7.09
CA ASN A 110 -11.88 -13.11 6.50
C ASN A 110 -12.39 -14.30 5.66
N ILE A 111 -11.48 -15.09 5.09
CA ILE A 111 -11.82 -16.25 4.26
C ILE A 111 -12.59 -17.35 5.00
N ASN A 112 -12.53 -17.36 6.33
CA ASN A 112 -13.25 -18.29 7.20
C ASN A 112 -14.64 -17.74 7.64
N GLY A 113 -15.04 -16.57 7.11
CA GLY A 113 -16.30 -15.92 7.46
C GLY A 113 -16.29 -15.20 8.82
N ASN A 114 -15.14 -15.09 9.48
CA ASN A 114 -15.01 -14.44 10.77
C ASN A 114 -14.78 -12.92 10.60
N ARG A 115 -15.54 -12.13 11.34
CA ARG A 115 -15.31 -10.70 11.48
C ARG A 115 -14.06 -10.47 12.33
N PHE A 116 -13.18 -9.55 11.93
CA PHE A 116 -11.86 -9.37 12.53
C PHE A 116 -11.55 -7.92 12.88
N ILE A 117 -12.42 -6.95 12.54
CA ILE A 117 -12.22 -5.53 12.78
C ILE A 117 -13.55 -4.87 13.12
N ASP A 118 -13.49 -3.74 13.83
CA ASP A 118 -14.58 -2.80 13.96
C ASP A 118 -14.51 -1.77 12.83
N GLU A 119 -15.37 -1.88 11.84
CA GLU A 119 -15.41 -1.00 10.68
C GLU A 119 -15.92 0.39 11.02
N GLY A 120 -16.71 0.49 12.10
CA GLY A 120 -17.35 1.71 12.59
C GLY A 120 -16.62 2.42 13.73
N GLU A 121 -15.43 2.00 14.09
CA GLU A 121 -14.67 2.51 15.25
C GLU A 121 -14.60 4.04 15.31
N THR A 122 -14.28 4.67 14.18
CA THR A 122 -14.26 6.13 14.05
C THR A 122 -14.19 6.54 12.58
N TRP A 123 -13.93 7.81 12.34
CA TRP A 123 -13.82 8.34 10.98
C TRP A 123 -12.73 7.62 10.14
N ARG A 124 -13.10 7.26 8.92
CA ARG A 124 -12.27 6.52 7.96
C ARG A 124 -10.84 7.06 7.82
N GLY A 125 -10.66 8.37 7.81
CA GLY A 125 -9.33 8.99 7.66
C GLY A 125 -8.34 8.59 8.75
N LEU A 126 -8.83 8.15 9.92
CA LEU A 126 -8.01 7.68 11.03
C LEU A 126 -7.84 6.16 11.05
N THR A 127 -8.68 5.41 10.33
CA THR A 127 -8.74 3.94 10.47
C THR A 127 -8.28 3.19 9.23
N TYR A 128 -8.20 3.81 8.04
CA TYR A 128 -7.92 3.08 6.81
C TYR A 128 -6.55 2.37 6.81
N ALA A 129 -5.54 2.95 7.46
CA ALA A 129 -4.24 2.32 7.58
C ALA A 129 -4.27 1.13 8.55
N LYS A 130 -4.98 1.26 9.68
CA LYS A 130 -5.25 0.17 10.62
C LYS A 130 -6.02 -0.97 9.93
N THR A 131 -7.03 -0.63 9.16
CA THR A 131 -7.84 -1.60 8.41
C THR A 131 -6.99 -2.35 7.39
N GLY A 132 -6.13 -1.66 6.64
CA GLY A 132 -5.21 -2.29 5.71
C GLY A 132 -4.26 -3.28 6.41
N LYS A 133 -3.70 -2.89 7.56
CA LYS A 133 -2.86 -3.77 8.38
C LYS A 133 -3.64 -4.98 8.90
N ALA A 134 -4.85 -4.78 9.41
CA ALA A 134 -5.69 -5.88 9.88
C ALA A 134 -6.02 -6.91 8.79
N ILE A 135 -6.21 -6.46 7.53
CA ILE A 135 -6.37 -7.37 6.39
C ILE A 135 -5.08 -8.16 6.13
N LEU A 136 -3.93 -7.49 6.22
CA LEU A 136 -2.62 -8.12 6.02
C LEU A 136 -2.36 -9.26 7.02
N GLU A 137 -2.95 -9.17 8.21
CA GLU A 137 -2.87 -10.19 9.26
C GLU A 137 -3.83 -11.37 9.06
N GLN A 138 -4.77 -11.28 8.11
CA GLN A 138 -5.69 -12.39 7.82
C GLN A 138 -5.04 -13.42 6.89
N GLU A 139 -5.59 -14.63 6.93
CA GLU A 139 -5.16 -15.71 6.06
C GLU A 139 -5.23 -15.29 4.58
N ASN A 140 -4.18 -15.58 3.81
CA ASN A 140 -3.97 -15.14 2.43
C ASN A 140 -3.99 -13.61 2.24
N ASN A 141 -3.88 -12.81 3.34
CA ASN A 141 -3.93 -11.36 3.32
C ASN A 141 -5.20 -10.84 2.62
N MET A 142 -6.33 -11.51 2.87
CA MET A 142 -7.57 -11.30 2.13
C MET A 142 -8.76 -11.13 3.06
N ALA A 143 -9.67 -10.24 2.67
CA ALA A 143 -10.95 -10.04 3.33
C ALA A 143 -12.05 -9.77 2.31
N PHE A 144 -13.29 -9.98 2.74
CA PHE A 144 -14.49 -9.68 1.99
C PHE A 144 -15.19 -8.50 2.63
N GLN A 145 -15.64 -7.55 1.82
CA GLN A 145 -16.52 -6.46 2.22
C GLN A 145 -17.96 -6.81 1.84
N LEU A 146 -18.83 -6.91 2.82
CA LEU A 146 -20.23 -7.27 2.62
C LEU A 146 -21.11 -6.03 2.75
N PHE A 147 -21.89 -5.74 1.73
CA PHE A 147 -22.87 -4.65 1.71
C PHE A 147 -24.26 -5.22 1.54
N ASP A 148 -25.24 -4.63 2.18
CA ASP A 148 -26.65 -4.95 1.93
C ASP A 148 -27.28 -4.02 0.88
N SER A 149 -28.50 -4.34 0.46
CA SER A 149 -29.24 -3.56 -0.54
C SER A 149 -29.58 -2.15 -0.08
N LYS A 150 -29.65 -1.90 1.23
CA LYS A 150 -29.96 -0.56 1.79
C LYS A 150 -28.84 0.42 1.52
N HIS A 151 -27.59 -0.01 1.58
CA HIS A 151 -26.42 0.84 1.25
C HIS A 151 -26.45 1.30 -0.21
N ILE A 152 -26.91 0.43 -1.12
CA ILE A 152 -27.08 0.74 -2.53
C ILE A 152 -28.19 1.77 -2.72
N GLN A 153 -29.36 1.52 -2.12
CA GLN A 153 -30.54 2.40 -2.20
C GLN A 153 -30.27 3.78 -1.60
N ALA A 154 -29.60 3.85 -0.46
CA ALA A 154 -29.21 5.10 0.18
C ALA A 154 -28.15 5.90 -0.60
N GLY A 155 -27.60 5.32 -1.67
CA GLY A 155 -26.58 5.97 -2.49
C GLY A 155 -25.23 6.20 -1.79
N VAL A 156 -25.00 5.57 -0.65
CA VAL A 156 -23.77 5.70 0.14
C VAL A 156 -22.55 5.36 -0.70
N LEU A 157 -22.67 4.40 -1.60
CA LEU A 157 -21.56 3.97 -2.46
C LEU A 157 -21.33 4.87 -3.68
N LYS A 158 -22.17 5.87 -3.93
CA LYS A 158 -22.00 6.78 -5.10
C LYS A 158 -20.70 7.56 -5.08
N ASN A 159 -20.22 7.90 -3.89
CA ASN A 159 -18.98 8.66 -3.69
C ASN A 159 -17.72 7.78 -3.68
N TYR A 160 -17.90 6.47 -3.69
CA TYR A 160 -16.82 5.50 -3.76
C TYR A 160 -16.81 4.95 -5.18
N LYS A 161 -15.76 5.22 -5.94
CA LYS A 161 -15.61 4.77 -7.33
C LYS A 161 -15.96 3.30 -7.41
N LYS A 162 -16.93 3.00 -8.27
CA LYS A 162 -17.70 1.77 -8.37
C LYS A 162 -16.90 0.49 -8.16
N PRO A 163 -17.34 -0.39 -7.26
CA PRO A 163 -17.17 -1.81 -7.49
C PRO A 163 -18.07 -2.20 -8.64
N THR A 164 -17.53 -2.88 -9.62
CA THR A 164 -18.30 -3.42 -10.74
C THR A 164 -19.17 -4.56 -10.23
N PHE A 165 -20.42 -4.38 -10.27
CA PHE A 165 -21.57 -5.23 -10.01
C PHE A 165 -21.44 -6.73 -9.78
N VAL A 166 -22.13 -7.26 -8.74
CA VAL A 166 -23.08 -8.38 -8.77
C VAL A 166 -23.95 -8.41 -7.50
N ILE A 167 -25.10 -8.99 -7.56
CA ILE A 167 -26.27 -9.06 -6.67
C ILE A 167 -26.08 -9.70 -5.25
N CYS A 168 -24.91 -9.93 -4.80
CA CYS A 168 -24.46 -10.05 -3.42
C CYS A 168 -23.08 -9.43 -3.41
N TRP A 169 -22.99 -8.23 -2.87
CA TRP A 169 -21.76 -7.44 -2.95
C TRP A 169 -20.68 -8.08 -2.11
N GLN A 170 -19.92 -8.93 -2.74
CA GLN A 170 -18.71 -9.51 -2.20
C GLN A 170 -17.53 -8.79 -2.87
N ILE A 171 -16.92 -7.86 -2.16
CA ILE A 171 -15.72 -7.19 -2.64
C ILE A 171 -14.53 -7.88 -2.00
N TYR A 172 -13.71 -8.51 -2.81
CA TYR A 172 -12.51 -9.18 -2.37
C TYR A 172 -11.37 -8.17 -2.24
N PHE A 173 -10.66 -8.21 -1.12
CA PHE A 173 -9.40 -7.53 -0.95
C PHE A 173 -8.31 -8.57 -0.83
N LYS A 174 -7.33 -8.48 -1.67
CA LYS A 174 -6.06 -9.17 -1.48
C LYS A 174 -4.99 -8.09 -1.40
N ILE A 175 -4.37 -7.98 -0.24
CA ILE A 175 -3.07 -7.38 -0.13
C ILE A 175 -2.10 -8.52 -0.43
N LYS A 176 -1.62 -8.56 -1.65
CA LYS A 176 -0.68 -9.58 -2.08
C LYS A 176 0.71 -9.00 -2.02
#